data_a8a587941d9682cac5501a0e93596cae
#
_entry.id   a8a587941d9682cac5501a0e93596cae
#
_cell.length_a   1.000
_cell.length_b   1.000
_cell.length_c   1.000
_cell.angle_alpha   90.00
_cell.angle_beta   90.00
_cell.angle_gamma   90.00
#
_symmetry.space_group_name_H-M   'P 1'
#
loop_
_entity.id
_entity.type
_entity.pdbx_description
1 polymer ?
#
loop_
_entity_poly.entity_id
_entity_poly.type
_entity_poly.pdbx_seq_one_letter_code
_entity_poly.pdbx_strand_id
1 'polypeptide(L)'
;LVALGYDAKIEGFTGADWQINVSKRADQANLFDSLDISGNAALTREQAAQMCLNTLKSPLVEYSNKGGNLTINGATINIGASNAEYKTSSTKLADQTIYANKLNSSAGEYIVEFAEQYYSDLVLKSGEADDFGRPAHTWLLNNQKVGTYAEDVDYEYTTAVTGKALYEALGKNTVETYDFSVFVDGAEKDAIAKEIAKNNKADLASTGNGVLTQVFVDNDKETVIISMVNTYLAKASADYNSKKDSVSLKIYFTDDGTTKTVDGEDLAISDIKDGDFLLVTYSYMTGVNKVESIAKPEAIEDSAIDAFKSGKGGNITVGGTKYGYNKAAKYDADVLEDYTTSTGSTNLKDITYNLYLDQYGYVIGVEEVDAVDTYVFITGIDFSYSSLATKNVTANAIFTDGTSKVIDVKNDDTIKALNLTTNAAMATVNQWFTYTVNSSDVYTLGEISDTMQSNKNATGYTKIAQGTVGAATVNGNTTTRTEINKKNISLATKNGSSFNYAYGNDATVYLSANVDKVRVDSTTTKVVIKDIDSVTTGVKNVDISTMTQAEMVADAKAS
;
A
#
# COMPACT_ATOMS: atom_id res chain seq x y z
N LEU A 1 -36.20 -2.30 12.46
CA LEU A 1 -37.11 -2.69 13.54
C LEU A 1 -38.55 -2.90 13.04
N VAL A 2 -39.12 -1.93 12.32
CA VAL A 2 -40.51 -2.08 11.82
C VAL A 2 -40.63 -3.28 10.86
N ALA A 3 -39.63 -3.52 10.03
CA ALA A 3 -39.60 -4.70 9.15
C ALA A 3 -39.52 -6.01 9.95
N LEU A 4 -38.95 -6.01 11.15
CA LEU A 4 -38.94 -7.14 12.06
C LEU A 4 -40.29 -7.40 12.75
N GLY A 5 -41.28 -6.51 12.59
CA GLY A 5 -42.62 -6.64 13.18
C GLY A 5 -42.91 -5.74 14.36
N TYR A 6 -41.91 -4.95 14.83
CA TYR A 6 -42.14 -4.00 15.92
C TYR A 6 -43.09 -2.89 15.50
N ASP A 7 -44.11 -2.65 16.29
CA ASP A 7 -45.08 -1.56 16.07
C ASP A 7 -44.54 -0.23 16.61
N ALA A 8 -44.37 0.73 15.73
CA ALA A 8 -43.74 2.02 16.06
C ALA A 8 -44.47 2.81 17.14
N LYS A 9 -45.79 2.62 17.29
CA LYS A 9 -46.59 3.32 18.33
C LYS A 9 -46.48 2.64 19.67
N ILE A 10 -46.52 1.30 19.67
CA ILE A 10 -46.41 0.50 20.90
C ILE A 10 -45.03 0.66 21.50
N GLU A 11 -43.99 0.60 20.65
CA GLU A 11 -42.60 0.67 21.05
C GLU A 11 -42.08 2.11 21.27
N GLY A 12 -42.92 3.12 20.99
CA GLY A 12 -42.53 4.53 21.20
C GLY A 12 -41.46 5.03 20.24
N PHE A 13 -41.45 4.52 18.99
CA PHE A 13 -40.50 4.94 17.94
C PHE A 13 -40.85 6.29 17.34
N THR A 14 -41.88 6.94 17.86
CA THR A 14 -42.34 8.28 17.50
C THR A 14 -42.49 9.14 18.77
N GLY A 15 -42.33 10.46 18.65
CA GLY A 15 -42.38 11.38 19.77
C GLY A 15 -41.00 11.79 20.31
N ALA A 16 -40.96 12.40 21.51
CA ALA A 16 -39.73 13.02 22.04
C ALA A 16 -38.60 12.00 22.30
N ASP A 17 -38.94 10.81 22.76
CA ASP A 17 -37.97 9.79 23.18
C ASP A 17 -37.70 8.73 22.10
N TRP A 18 -38.10 9.01 20.86
CA TRP A 18 -38.00 8.02 19.77
C TRP A 18 -36.58 7.46 19.57
N GLN A 19 -35.57 8.31 19.68
CA GLN A 19 -34.18 7.89 19.45
C GLN A 19 -33.69 6.89 20.51
N ILE A 20 -34.00 7.15 21.77
CA ILE A 20 -33.65 6.24 22.89
C ILE A 20 -34.37 4.90 22.72
N ASN A 21 -35.68 4.94 22.40
CA ASN A 21 -36.48 3.74 22.24
C ASN A 21 -36.05 2.89 21.05
N VAL A 22 -35.74 3.54 19.90
CA VAL A 22 -35.20 2.85 18.71
C VAL A 22 -33.86 2.23 19.03
N SER A 23 -32.92 2.99 19.62
CA SER A 23 -31.56 2.47 19.94
C SER A 23 -31.63 1.31 20.92
N LYS A 24 -32.39 1.43 22.00
CA LYS A 24 -32.58 0.36 22.97
C LYS A 24 -33.16 -0.92 22.33
N ARG A 25 -34.14 -0.78 21.47
CA ARG A 25 -34.80 -1.92 20.84
C ARG A 25 -33.92 -2.53 19.75
N ALA A 26 -33.12 -1.71 19.05
CA ALA A 26 -32.18 -2.18 18.06
C ALA A 26 -31.05 -3.01 18.70
N ASP A 27 -30.55 -2.57 19.84
CA ASP A 27 -29.59 -3.30 20.67
C ASP A 27 -30.17 -4.65 21.15
N GLN A 28 -31.38 -4.64 21.71
CA GLN A 28 -32.08 -5.86 22.12
C GLN A 28 -32.38 -6.84 20.97
N ALA A 29 -32.50 -6.34 19.76
CA ALA A 29 -32.68 -7.15 18.54
C ALA A 29 -31.36 -7.54 17.87
N ASN A 30 -30.21 -7.29 18.50
CA ASN A 30 -28.87 -7.56 18.02
C ASN A 30 -28.54 -6.87 16.67
N LEU A 31 -29.22 -5.74 16.33
CA LEU A 31 -28.95 -5.02 15.09
C LEU A 31 -27.60 -4.30 15.12
N PHE A 32 -27.04 -4.05 16.30
CA PHE A 32 -25.75 -3.40 16.49
C PHE A 32 -24.61 -4.38 16.78
N ASP A 33 -24.86 -5.67 16.63
CA ASP A 33 -23.83 -6.70 16.84
C ASP A 33 -22.63 -6.41 15.95
N SER A 34 -21.42 -6.49 16.51
CA SER A 34 -20.16 -6.18 15.83
C SER A 34 -20.07 -4.75 15.24
N LEU A 35 -20.87 -3.81 15.76
CA LEU A 35 -20.86 -2.41 15.33
C LEU A 35 -20.56 -1.46 16.50
N ASP A 36 -19.53 -0.67 16.35
CA ASP A 36 -19.29 0.52 17.19
C ASP A 36 -19.80 1.76 16.45
N ILE A 37 -21.05 2.13 16.72
CA ILE A 37 -21.72 3.26 16.08
C ILE A 37 -22.24 4.27 17.09
N SER A 38 -22.05 5.55 16.77
CA SER A 38 -22.68 6.66 17.50
C SER A 38 -24.04 6.99 16.87
N GLY A 39 -25.08 7.13 17.68
CA GLY A 39 -26.44 7.39 17.22
C GLY A 39 -26.62 8.66 16.37
N ASN A 40 -25.64 9.54 16.31
CA ASN A 40 -25.65 10.79 15.55
C ASN A 40 -24.63 10.82 14.39
N ALA A 41 -23.84 9.76 14.21
CA ALA A 41 -22.86 9.67 13.14
C ALA A 41 -23.49 9.08 11.87
N ALA A 42 -22.99 9.49 10.71
CA ALA A 42 -23.31 8.83 9.45
C ALA A 42 -22.69 7.43 9.43
N LEU A 43 -23.43 6.43 8.98
CA LEU A 43 -22.92 5.08 8.82
C LEU A 43 -21.99 5.00 7.62
N THR A 44 -20.89 4.24 7.76
CA THR A 44 -20.10 3.79 6.61
C THR A 44 -20.87 2.73 5.82
N ARG A 45 -20.42 2.45 4.59
CA ARG A 45 -21.01 1.37 3.78
C ARG A 45 -20.88 0.01 4.45
N GLU A 46 -19.75 -0.24 5.10
CA GLU A 46 -19.46 -1.46 5.84
C GLU A 46 -20.39 -1.61 7.06
N GLN A 47 -20.53 -0.57 7.88
CA GLN A 47 -21.47 -0.56 9.00
C GLN A 47 -22.91 -0.77 8.56
N ALA A 48 -23.31 -0.20 7.42
CA ALA A 48 -24.64 -0.42 6.85
C ALA A 48 -24.83 -1.88 6.38
N ALA A 49 -23.81 -2.46 5.75
CA ALA A 49 -23.83 -3.86 5.32
C ALA A 49 -23.92 -4.80 6.53
N GLN A 50 -23.13 -4.58 7.58
CA GLN A 50 -23.19 -5.36 8.82
C GLN A 50 -24.57 -5.26 9.47
N MET A 51 -25.17 -4.07 9.54
CA MET A 51 -26.51 -3.88 10.06
C MET A 51 -27.57 -4.63 9.24
N CYS A 52 -27.42 -4.66 7.91
CA CYS A 52 -28.29 -5.47 7.04
C CYS A 52 -28.15 -6.98 7.33
N LEU A 53 -26.91 -7.47 7.47
CA LEU A 53 -26.65 -8.86 7.84
C LEU A 53 -27.28 -9.22 9.19
N ASN A 54 -27.10 -8.35 10.21
CA ASN A 54 -27.73 -8.53 11.52
C ASN A 54 -29.24 -8.56 11.42
N THR A 55 -29.85 -7.73 10.55
CA THR A 55 -31.29 -7.73 10.32
C THR A 55 -31.76 -9.04 9.69
N LEU A 56 -31.04 -9.62 8.74
CA LEU A 56 -31.38 -10.92 8.14
C LEU A 56 -31.43 -12.04 9.19
N LYS A 57 -30.52 -12.01 10.15
CA LYS A 57 -30.43 -12.97 11.24
C LYS A 57 -31.39 -12.68 12.41
N SER A 58 -32.01 -11.51 12.45
CA SER A 58 -32.83 -11.10 13.61
C SER A 58 -34.17 -11.82 13.63
N PRO A 59 -34.66 -12.21 14.82
CA PRO A 59 -35.99 -12.77 14.98
C PRO A 59 -37.09 -11.80 14.59
N LEU A 60 -38.12 -12.30 13.95
CA LEU A 60 -39.38 -11.58 13.76
C LEU A 60 -40.17 -11.56 15.06
N VAL A 61 -40.93 -10.49 15.25
CA VAL A 61 -41.82 -10.35 16.40
C VAL A 61 -43.26 -10.11 15.98
N GLU A 62 -44.18 -10.49 16.87
CA GLU A 62 -45.60 -10.27 16.72
C GLU A 62 -46.21 -9.84 18.06
N TYR A 63 -47.42 -9.33 18.02
CA TYR A 63 -48.19 -8.90 19.19
C TYR A 63 -49.46 -9.70 19.24
N SER A 64 -49.73 -10.39 20.35
CA SER A 64 -50.99 -11.06 20.60
C SER A 64 -52.17 -10.08 20.69
N ASN A 65 -51.89 -8.86 21.08
CA ASN A 65 -52.85 -7.73 21.11
C ASN A 65 -52.15 -6.39 20.85
N LYS A 66 -52.59 -5.65 19.83
CA LYS A 66 -52.03 -4.30 19.53
C LYS A 66 -52.68 -3.16 20.27
N GLY A 67 -53.56 -3.47 21.22
CA GLY A 67 -54.32 -2.49 21.94
C GLY A 67 -55.48 -1.88 21.15
N GLY A 68 -56.30 -1.16 21.79
CA GLY A 68 -57.43 -0.49 21.15
C GLY A 68 -58.46 0.03 22.13
N ASN A 69 -59.44 0.74 21.63
CA ASN A 69 -60.58 1.21 22.39
C ASN A 69 -61.79 0.35 22.07
N LEU A 70 -62.35 -0.28 23.09
CA LEU A 70 -63.62 -0.97 22.98
C LEU A 70 -64.74 -0.10 23.59
N THR A 71 -65.73 0.28 22.77
CA THR A 71 -66.87 1.07 23.26
C THR A 71 -68.08 0.18 23.44
N ILE A 72 -68.53 0.03 24.66
CA ILE A 72 -69.72 -0.74 25.05
C ILE A 72 -70.69 0.18 25.78
N ASN A 73 -71.89 0.33 25.24
CA ASN A 73 -72.96 1.17 25.81
C ASN A 73 -72.50 2.62 26.11
N GLY A 74 -71.65 3.20 25.26
CA GLY A 74 -71.16 4.57 25.42
C GLY A 74 -69.94 4.73 26.36
N ALA A 75 -69.51 3.68 27.04
CA ALA A 75 -68.31 3.67 27.84
C ALA A 75 -67.12 3.14 27.01
N THR A 76 -66.05 3.89 26.92
CA THR A 76 -64.81 3.45 26.20
C THR A 76 -63.85 2.79 27.16
N ILE A 77 -63.52 1.54 26.90
CA ILE A 77 -62.49 0.79 27.63
C ILE A 77 -61.24 0.79 26.78
N ASN A 78 -60.17 1.30 27.33
CA ASN A 78 -58.85 1.23 26.68
C ASN A 78 -58.20 -0.11 27.01
N ILE A 79 -57.91 -0.90 25.97
CA ILE A 79 -57.22 -2.18 26.08
C ILE A 79 -55.75 -1.89 25.74
N GLY A 80 -54.84 -2.13 26.71
CA GLY A 80 -53.38 -1.98 26.48
C GLY A 80 -52.88 -2.98 25.45
N ALA A 81 -51.81 -2.61 24.75
CA ALA A 81 -51.09 -3.53 23.87
C ALA A 81 -50.34 -4.59 24.70
N SER A 82 -50.17 -5.79 24.13
CA SER A 82 -49.24 -6.79 24.65
C SER A 82 -47.80 -6.40 24.38
N ASN A 83 -46.85 -7.03 25.07
CA ASN A 83 -45.43 -6.98 24.67
C ASN A 83 -45.21 -7.65 23.33
N ALA A 84 -44.15 -7.27 22.66
CA ALA A 84 -43.65 -7.99 21.49
C ALA A 84 -43.15 -9.38 21.91
N GLU A 85 -43.60 -10.40 21.22
CA GLU A 85 -43.18 -11.81 21.38
C GLU A 85 -42.53 -12.27 20.09
N TYR A 86 -41.60 -13.24 20.19
CA TYR A 86 -40.99 -13.79 18.98
C TYR A 86 -42.04 -14.56 18.15
N LYS A 87 -42.02 -14.31 16.85
CA LYS A 87 -42.80 -15.11 15.94
C LYS A 87 -42.25 -16.52 15.91
N THR A 88 -43.13 -17.53 16.07
CA THR A 88 -42.75 -18.95 16.11
C THR A 88 -43.38 -19.73 15.00
N SER A 89 -42.76 -20.88 14.66
CA SER A 89 -43.25 -21.87 13.73
C SER A 89 -43.20 -23.24 14.39
N SER A 90 -44.16 -24.10 14.07
CA SER A 90 -44.17 -25.50 14.52
C SER A 90 -43.18 -26.39 13.75
N THR A 91 -42.61 -25.87 12.65
CA THR A 91 -41.60 -26.55 11.85
C THR A 91 -40.42 -25.64 11.64
N LYS A 92 -39.22 -26.21 11.60
CA LYS A 92 -38.01 -25.49 11.19
C LYS A 92 -38.18 -25.07 9.73
N LEU A 93 -38.15 -23.77 9.45
CA LEU A 93 -38.37 -23.24 8.10
C LEU A 93 -37.17 -23.44 7.17
N ALA A 94 -35.98 -23.36 7.73
CA ALA A 94 -34.73 -23.60 7.00
C ALA A 94 -33.58 -23.95 7.96
N ASP A 95 -32.46 -24.48 7.43
CA ASP A 95 -31.25 -24.71 8.20
C ASP A 95 -30.38 -23.42 8.35
N GLN A 96 -31.03 -22.28 8.30
CA GLN A 96 -30.37 -20.98 8.16
C GLN A 96 -30.09 -20.31 9.48
N THR A 97 -30.59 -20.80 10.61
CA THR A 97 -30.82 -19.94 11.73
C THR A 97 -29.93 -20.20 12.91
N ILE A 98 -29.33 -19.13 13.41
CA ILE A 98 -28.65 -19.08 14.69
C ILE A 98 -29.63 -19.27 15.84
N TYR A 99 -30.90 -18.89 15.67
CA TYR A 99 -31.93 -18.90 16.71
C TYR A 99 -32.92 -20.05 16.61
N ALA A 100 -33.12 -20.67 15.47
CA ALA A 100 -34.06 -21.77 15.28
C ALA A 100 -33.90 -22.92 16.29
N ASN A 101 -32.71 -23.09 16.83
CA ASN A 101 -32.39 -24.10 17.83
C ASN A 101 -32.49 -23.58 19.27
N LYS A 102 -32.78 -22.31 19.50
CA LYS A 102 -32.75 -21.70 20.85
C LYS A 102 -34.08 -21.70 21.58
N LEU A 103 -35.20 -21.84 20.90
CA LEU A 103 -36.47 -22.11 21.53
C LEU A 103 -36.73 -23.61 21.53
N ASN A 104 -36.70 -24.17 22.69
CA ASN A 104 -37.20 -25.43 23.15
C ASN A 104 -37.55 -26.43 22.02
N SER A 105 -36.54 -27.00 21.38
CA SER A 105 -36.68 -28.01 20.31
C SER A 105 -37.55 -29.21 20.74
N SER A 106 -37.67 -29.47 22.04
CA SER A 106 -38.55 -30.48 22.63
C SER A 106 -40.04 -30.16 22.52
N ALA A 107 -40.40 -28.87 22.37
CA ALA A 107 -41.78 -28.43 22.20
C ALA A 107 -42.19 -28.22 20.73
N GLY A 108 -41.23 -28.34 19.79
CA GLY A 108 -41.49 -28.11 18.37
C GLY A 108 -41.79 -26.67 18.01
N GLU A 109 -41.24 -25.74 18.78
CA GLU A 109 -41.36 -24.31 18.53
C GLU A 109 -40.00 -23.73 18.06
N TYR A 110 -39.99 -23.17 16.89
CA TYR A 110 -38.83 -22.57 16.27
C TYR A 110 -39.07 -21.05 16.11
N ILE A 111 -38.13 -20.23 16.49
CA ILE A 111 -38.17 -18.80 16.20
C ILE A 111 -37.99 -18.61 14.68
N VAL A 112 -38.76 -17.71 14.11
CA VAL A 112 -38.67 -17.34 12.69
C VAL A 112 -37.81 -16.11 12.53
N GLU A 113 -36.72 -16.21 11.80
CA GLU A 113 -35.86 -15.07 11.46
C GLU A 113 -36.38 -14.31 10.24
N PHE A 114 -35.94 -13.06 10.10
CA PHE A 114 -36.35 -12.20 8.99
C PHE A 114 -36.01 -12.81 7.62
N ALA A 115 -34.80 -13.34 7.47
CA ALA A 115 -34.37 -13.98 6.21
C ALA A 115 -35.23 -15.20 5.87
N GLU A 116 -35.54 -16.04 6.83
CA GLU A 116 -36.38 -17.23 6.60
C GLU A 116 -37.78 -16.89 6.08
N GLN A 117 -38.35 -15.80 6.58
CA GLN A 117 -39.69 -15.39 6.20
C GLN A 117 -39.74 -14.71 4.84
N TYR A 118 -38.77 -13.87 4.53
CA TYR A 118 -38.83 -12.96 3.37
C TYR A 118 -37.87 -13.30 2.26
N TYR A 119 -36.85 -14.12 2.54
CA TYR A 119 -35.81 -14.52 1.61
C TYR A 119 -35.58 -16.03 1.67
N SER A 120 -36.63 -16.81 1.43
CA SER A 120 -36.58 -18.28 1.54
C SER A 120 -35.56 -18.96 0.61
N ASP A 121 -35.15 -18.26 -0.45
CA ASP A 121 -34.14 -18.75 -1.40
C ASP A 121 -32.70 -18.41 -0.95
N LEU A 122 -32.56 -17.62 0.12
CA LEU A 122 -31.28 -17.31 0.77
C LEU A 122 -31.05 -18.33 1.89
N VAL A 123 -30.12 -19.24 1.68
CA VAL A 123 -29.82 -20.34 2.60
C VAL A 123 -28.47 -20.15 3.25
N LEU A 124 -28.41 -20.33 4.57
CA LEU A 124 -27.16 -20.36 5.34
C LEU A 124 -26.80 -21.81 5.65
N LYS A 125 -25.68 -22.27 5.12
CA LYS A 125 -25.08 -23.55 5.50
C LYS A 125 -24.05 -23.31 6.61
N SER A 126 -24.21 -24.01 7.72
CA SER A 126 -23.28 -24.05 8.84
C SER A 126 -22.36 -25.27 8.77
N GLY A 127 -21.28 -25.25 9.54
CA GLY A 127 -20.37 -26.39 9.68
C GLY A 127 -19.42 -26.58 8.50
N GLU A 128 -19.21 -25.53 7.70
CA GLU A 128 -18.20 -25.46 6.65
C GLU A 128 -16.93 -24.76 7.16
N ALA A 129 -15.88 -24.77 6.38
CA ALA A 129 -14.68 -23.99 6.61
C ALA A 129 -14.47 -23.04 5.43
N ASP A 130 -13.86 -21.87 5.69
CA ASP A 130 -13.40 -21.00 4.63
C ASP A 130 -12.02 -21.43 4.09
N ASP A 131 -11.50 -20.68 3.13
CA ASP A 131 -10.24 -21.00 2.44
C ASP A 131 -9.00 -20.88 3.35
N PHE A 132 -9.15 -20.34 4.57
CA PHE A 132 -8.12 -20.29 5.62
C PHE A 132 -8.32 -21.36 6.71
N GLY A 133 -9.27 -22.28 6.54
CA GLY A 133 -9.59 -23.31 7.51
C GLY A 133 -10.36 -22.84 8.74
N ARG A 134 -10.90 -21.61 8.73
CA ARG A 134 -11.72 -21.07 9.82
C ARG A 134 -13.12 -21.66 9.77
N PRO A 135 -13.76 -21.98 10.91
CA PRO A 135 -15.18 -22.34 10.94
C PRO A 135 -15.98 -21.23 10.25
N ALA A 136 -16.89 -21.63 9.38
CA ALA A 136 -17.55 -20.68 8.51
C ALA A 136 -18.99 -21.08 8.19
N HIS A 137 -19.75 -20.07 7.76
CA HIS A 137 -21.07 -20.23 7.15
C HIS A 137 -21.02 -19.84 5.69
N THR A 138 -21.64 -20.65 4.85
CA THR A 138 -21.77 -20.35 3.41
C THR A 138 -23.18 -19.89 3.10
N TRP A 139 -23.31 -18.69 2.54
CA TRP A 139 -24.57 -18.20 2.01
C TRP A 139 -24.79 -18.70 0.58
N LEU A 140 -25.98 -19.23 0.35
CA LEU A 140 -26.48 -19.63 -0.97
C LEU A 140 -27.70 -18.78 -1.32
N LEU A 141 -27.80 -18.30 -2.55
CA LEU A 141 -28.99 -17.69 -3.12
C LEU A 141 -29.40 -18.52 -4.34
N ASN A 142 -30.63 -19.03 -4.35
CA ASN A 142 -31.10 -19.97 -5.39
C ASN A 142 -30.14 -21.16 -5.61
N ASN A 143 -29.58 -21.72 -4.55
CA ASN A 143 -28.56 -22.77 -4.56
C ASN A 143 -27.20 -22.38 -5.18
N GLN A 144 -26.96 -21.13 -5.48
CA GLN A 144 -25.67 -20.64 -5.92
C GLN A 144 -24.92 -19.98 -4.75
N LYS A 145 -23.62 -20.29 -4.63
CA LYS A 145 -22.79 -19.73 -3.57
C LYS A 145 -22.68 -18.21 -3.73
N VAL A 146 -23.08 -17.47 -2.70
CA VAL A 146 -22.89 -16.03 -2.56
C VAL A 146 -21.53 -15.73 -1.94
N GLY A 147 -21.20 -16.44 -0.86
CA GLY A 147 -19.92 -16.29 -0.16
C GLY A 147 -19.84 -17.18 1.07
N THR A 148 -18.62 -17.43 1.52
CA THR A 148 -18.32 -18.11 2.78
C THR A 148 -17.68 -17.10 3.74
N TYR A 149 -18.21 -17.05 4.96
CA TYR A 149 -17.80 -16.07 5.96
C TYR A 149 -17.47 -16.79 7.27
N ALA A 150 -16.31 -16.47 7.85
CA ALA A 150 -15.89 -17.05 9.12
C ALA A 150 -16.88 -16.75 10.25
N GLU A 151 -16.99 -17.69 11.19
CA GLU A 151 -17.73 -17.52 12.44
C GLU A 151 -17.03 -16.51 13.37
N ASP A 152 -17.73 -16.09 14.44
CA ASP A 152 -17.17 -15.23 15.45
C ASP A 152 -16.00 -15.90 16.16
N VAL A 153 -14.92 -15.16 16.37
CA VAL A 153 -13.68 -15.65 16.94
C VAL A 153 -13.69 -15.57 18.48
N ASP A 154 -13.17 -16.59 19.16
CA ASP A 154 -13.03 -16.56 20.62
C ASP A 154 -11.79 -15.77 21.08
N TYR A 155 -10.66 -15.93 20.39
CA TYR A 155 -9.44 -15.18 20.68
C TYR A 155 -8.77 -14.74 19.38
N GLU A 156 -8.29 -13.50 19.35
CA GLU A 156 -7.62 -12.90 18.21
C GLU A 156 -6.32 -12.22 18.62
N TYR A 157 -5.27 -12.42 17.81
CA TYR A 157 -3.96 -11.83 18.03
C TYR A 157 -3.37 -11.37 16.69
N THR A 158 -2.68 -10.23 16.70
CA THR A 158 -1.95 -9.67 15.56
C THR A 158 -0.45 -9.56 15.80
N THR A 159 0.00 -10.15 16.93
CA THR A 159 1.40 -10.20 17.36
C THR A 159 1.79 -11.63 17.70
N ALA A 160 3.07 -11.85 18.01
CA ALA A 160 3.54 -13.15 18.47
C ALA A 160 2.83 -13.60 19.75
N VAL A 161 2.40 -14.85 19.78
CA VAL A 161 1.76 -15.50 20.92
C VAL A 161 2.62 -16.64 21.42
N THR A 162 2.89 -16.68 22.72
CA THR A 162 3.63 -17.81 23.30
C THR A 162 2.73 -19.02 23.52
N GLY A 163 3.30 -20.24 23.44
CA GLY A 163 2.54 -21.45 23.74
C GLY A 163 1.94 -21.43 25.15
N LYS A 164 2.63 -20.77 26.12
CA LYS A 164 2.11 -20.54 27.47
C LYS A 164 0.88 -19.62 27.49
N ALA A 165 0.94 -18.50 26.77
CA ALA A 165 -0.18 -17.54 26.75
C ALA A 165 -1.45 -18.18 26.15
N LEU A 166 -1.30 -18.96 25.09
CA LEU A 166 -2.44 -19.65 24.49
C LEU A 166 -2.95 -20.80 25.39
N TYR A 167 -2.05 -21.51 26.07
CA TYR A 167 -2.45 -22.48 27.09
C TYR A 167 -3.27 -21.84 28.23
N GLU A 168 -2.89 -20.66 28.68
CA GLU A 168 -3.58 -19.92 29.74
C GLU A 168 -4.94 -19.38 29.26
N ALA A 169 -5.04 -18.95 28.02
CA ALA A 169 -6.30 -18.49 27.41
C ALA A 169 -7.32 -19.63 27.24
N LEU A 170 -6.89 -20.75 26.70
CA LEU A 170 -7.75 -21.92 26.46
C LEU A 170 -8.08 -22.70 27.73
N GLY A 171 -7.17 -22.70 28.70
CA GLY A 171 -7.29 -23.47 29.92
C GLY A 171 -6.83 -24.93 29.77
N LYS A 172 -6.47 -25.53 30.91
CA LYS A 172 -5.88 -26.86 30.96
C LYS A 172 -6.77 -27.94 30.32
N ASN A 173 -8.06 -27.94 30.65
CA ASN A 173 -9.01 -28.96 30.16
C ASN A 173 -9.06 -28.97 28.65
N THR A 174 -9.29 -27.82 28.03
CA THR A 174 -9.37 -27.69 26.57
C THR A 174 -8.08 -28.16 25.89
N VAL A 175 -6.91 -27.74 26.40
CA VAL A 175 -5.63 -28.13 25.79
C VAL A 175 -5.33 -29.63 25.94
N GLU A 176 -5.79 -30.29 27.02
CA GLU A 176 -5.50 -31.70 27.28
C GLU A 176 -6.54 -32.66 26.66
N THR A 177 -7.75 -32.18 26.34
CA THR A 177 -8.85 -33.10 25.95
C THR A 177 -9.47 -32.81 24.59
N TYR A 178 -9.35 -31.57 24.04
CA TYR A 178 -9.94 -31.23 22.75
C TYR A 178 -9.03 -31.60 21.59
N ASP A 179 -9.65 -31.85 20.44
CA ASP A 179 -8.95 -32.05 19.18
C ASP A 179 -8.56 -30.71 18.56
N PHE A 180 -7.30 -30.60 18.14
CA PHE A 180 -6.76 -29.36 17.53
C PHE A 180 -6.52 -29.51 16.04
N SER A 181 -7.03 -28.54 15.27
CA SER A 181 -6.64 -28.30 13.88
C SER A 181 -5.99 -26.92 13.77
N VAL A 182 -4.83 -26.87 13.13
CA VAL A 182 -4.06 -25.64 12.99
C VAL A 182 -3.77 -25.37 11.52
N PHE A 183 -4.11 -24.17 11.06
CA PHE A 183 -3.92 -23.74 9.68
C PHE A 183 -3.01 -22.52 9.61
N VAL A 184 -2.14 -22.49 8.61
CA VAL A 184 -1.35 -21.31 8.23
C VAL A 184 -1.63 -21.04 6.76
N ASP A 185 -2.22 -19.88 6.48
CA ASP A 185 -2.69 -19.52 5.14
C ASP A 185 -3.53 -20.66 4.50
N GLY A 186 -4.40 -21.31 5.28
CA GLY A 186 -5.23 -22.42 4.86
C GLY A 186 -4.54 -23.78 4.74
N ALA A 187 -3.21 -23.83 4.87
CA ALA A 187 -2.48 -25.10 4.89
C ALA A 187 -2.42 -25.67 6.32
N GLU A 188 -2.85 -26.92 6.50
CA GLU A 188 -2.84 -27.61 7.80
C GLU A 188 -1.43 -27.84 8.34
N LYS A 189 -1.23 -27.65 9.66
CA LYS A 189 0.04 -27.71 10.36
C LYS A 189 -0.09 -28.40 11.73
N ASP A 190 0.13 -29.69 11.78
CA ASP A 190 -0.01 -30.49 13.02
C ASP A 190 1.00 -30.14 14.13
N ALA A 191 2.18 -29.68 13.77
CA ALA A 191 3.28 -29.51 14.73
C ALA A 191 3.00 -28.42 15.78
N ILE A 192 2.25 -27.36 15.40
CA ILE A 192 2.05 -26.17 16.24
C ILE A 192 1.17 -26.46 17.45
N ALA A 193 0.20 -27.35 17.34
CA ALA A 193 -0.68 -27.75 18.44
C ALA A 193 0.13 -28.29 19.65
N LYS A 194 1.24 -28.98 19.40
CA LYS A 194 2.13 -29.55 20.43
C LYS A 194 2.94 -28.50 21.18
N GLU A 195 3.05 -27.29 20.63
CA GLU A 195 3.75 -26.17 21.25
C GLU A 195 2.89 -25.44 22.29
N ILE A 196 1.57 -25.72 22.32
CA ILE A 196 0.63 -25.12 23.29
C ILE A 196 0.77 -25.86 24.62
N ALA A 197 1.60 -25.31 25.50
CA ALA A 197 1.92 -25.97 26.76
C ALA A 197 2.18 -24.95 27.89
N LYS A 198 1.80 -25.34 29.12
CA LYS A 198 1.89 -24.51 30.33
C LYS A 198 3.25 -23.84 30.54
N ASN A 199 4.33 -24.51 30.17
CA ASN A 199 5.70 -24.03 30.41
C ASN A 199 6.39 -23.50 29.14
N ASN A 200 5.71 -23.50 28.00
CA ASN A 200 6.30 -23.02 26.74
C ASN A 200 6.22 -21.49 26.64
N LYS A 201 7.34 -20.83 26.96
CA LYS A 201 7.50 -19.38 26.86
C LYS A 201 7.97 -18.92 25.47
N ALA A 202 8.21 -19.85 24.55
CA ALA A 202 8.57 -19.51 23.18
C ALA A 202 7.34 -19.04 22.40
N ASP A 203 7.57 -18.14 21.46
CA ASP A 203 6.54 -17.74 20.51
C ASP A 203 6.18 -18.95 19.61
N LEU A 204 4.91 -19.15 19.35
CA LEU A 204 4.46 -20.15 18.39
C LEU A 204 4.99 -19.80 16.99
N ALA A 205 5.55 -20.79 16.30
CA ALA A 205 6.39 -20.57 15.12
C ALA A 205 5.74 -19.72 14.01
N SER A 206 4.43 -19.85 13.80
CA SER A 206 3.72 -19.15 12.74
C SER A 206 3.02 -17.87 13.18
N THR A 207 3.04 -17.54 14.49
CA THR A 207 2.53 -16.26 14.99
C THR A 207 3.57 -15.16 14.87
N GLY A 208 3.17 -13.91 14.84
CA GLY A 208 4.10 -12.78 14.74
C GLY A 208 3.40 -11.46 14.48
N ASN A 209 4.16 -10.40 14.41
CA ASN A 209 3.64 -9.09 14.05
C ASN A 209 2.98 -9.14 12.66
N GLY A 210 1.79 -8.62 12.54
CA GLY A 210 1.03 -8.56 11.29
C GLY A 210 0.42 -9.91 10.85
N VAL A 211 0.58 -10.98 11.64
CA VAL A 211 -0.09 -12.27 11.41
C VAL A 211 -1.40 -12.27 12.17
N LEU A 212 -2.52 -12.36 11.47
CA LEU A 212 -3.82 -12.54 12.09
C LEU A 212 -3.94 -13.97 12.60
N THR A 213 -3.85 -14.15 13.91
CA THR A 213 -4.03 -15.45 14.58
C THR A 213 -5.39 -15.48 15.24
N GLN A 214 -6.26 -16.35 14.78
CA GLN A 214 -7.64 -16.52 15.26
C GLN A 214 -7.84 -17.91 15.83
N VAL A 215 -8.52 -17.97 16.97
CA VAL A 215 -8.77 -19.22 17.70
C VAL A 215 -10.29 -19.39 17.89
N PHE A 216 -10.80 -20.51 17.48
CA PHE A 216 -12.21 -20.87 17.58
C PHE A 216 -12.34 -22.13 18.45
N VAL A 217 -13.24 -22.11 19.43
CA VAL A 217 -13.46 -23.20 20.38
C VAL A 217 -14.90 -23.70 20.28
N ASP A 218 -15.07 -24.91 19.80
CA ASP A 218 -16.37 -25.59 19.78
C ASP A 218 -16.45 -26.54 20.99
N ASN A 219 -17.17 -26.10 22.01
CA ASN A 219 -17.34 -26.86 23.24
C ASN A 219 -18.28 -28.07 23.08
N ASP A 220 -19.16 -28.04 22.08
CA ASP A 220 -20.09 -29.14 21.83
C ASP A 220 -19.41 -30.32 21.10
N LYS A 221 -18.46 -29.99 20.24
CA LYS A 221 -17.65 -30.99 19.49
C LYS A 221 -16.30 -31.27 20.15
N GLU A 222 -15.95 -30.56 21.22
CA GLU A 222 -14.64 -30.65 21.87
C GLU A 222 -13.48 -30.42 20.88
N THR A 223 -13.59 -29.37 20.03
CA THR A 223 -12.57 -29.03 19.03
C THR A 223 -12.06 -27.62 19.18
N VAL A 224 -10.79 -27.39 18.80
CA VAL A 224 -10.16 -26.07 18.70
C VAL A 224 -9.58 -25.92 17.31
N ILE A 225 -9.95 -24.84 16.63
CA ILE A 225 -9.36 -24.48 15.35
C ILE A 225 -8.54 -23.21 15.54
N ILE A 226 -7.28 -23.24 15.08
CA ILE A 226 -6.38 -22.10 15.08
C ILE A 226 -6.03 -21.79 13.64
N SER A 227 -6.41 -20.62 13.16
CA SER A 227 -6.08 -20.12 11.83
C SER A 227 -5.14 -18.94 11.93
N MET A 228 -4.05 -18.99 11.18
CA MET A 228 -3.04 -17.94 11.09
C MET A 228 -2.98 -17.46 9.64
N VAL A 229 -3.32 -16.19 9.41
CA VAL A 229 -3.36 -15.58 8.09
C VAL A 229 -2.27 -14.54 7.98
N ASN A 230 -1.34 -14.74 7.05
CA ASN A 230 -0.30 -13.79 6.74
C ASN A 230 -0.81 -12.74 5.75
N THR A 231 -0.34 -11.51 5.92
CA THR A 231 -0.44 -10.47 4.90
C THR A 231 0.89 -10.39 4.16
N TYR A 232 0.83 -10.35 2.84
CA TYR A 232 2.00 -10.23 1.96
C TYR A 232 1.96 -8.91 1.21
N LEU A 233 3.12 -8.35 0.93
CA LEU A 233 3.24 -7.24 -0.01
C LEU A 233 3.23 -7.80 -1.43
N ALA A 234 2.55 -7.11 -2.32
CA ALA A 234 2.55 -7.38 -3.75
C ALA A 234 2.80 -6.09 -4.52
N LYS A 235 3.38 -6.21 -5.72
CA LYS A 235 3.54 -5.11 -6.67
C LYS A 235 2.83 -5.45 -7.97
N ALA A 236 2.00 -4.54 -8.46
CA ALA A 236 1.35 -4.71 -9.75
C ALA A 236 2.41 -4.69 -10.86
N SER A 237 2.33 -5.64 -11.79
CA SER A 237 3.26 -5.77 -12.92
C SER A 237 2.69 -5.20 -14.22
N ALA A 238 1.48 -4.67 -14.18
CA ALA A 238 0.79 -3.98 -15.25
C ALA A 238 -0.46 -3.29 -14.71
N ASP A 239 -1.00 -2.34 -15.48
CA ASP A 239 -2.33 -1.78 -15.22
C ASP A 239 -3.40 -2.88 -15.23
N TYR A 240 -4.46 -2.68 -14.45
CA TYR A 240 -5.66 -3.51 -14.53
C TYR A 240 -6.20 -3.60 -15.96
N ASN A 241 -6.42 -4.81 -16.42
CA ASN A 241 -6.89 -5.10 -17.77
C ASN A 241 -8.42 -5.23 -17.78
N SER A 242 -9.11 -4.16 -18.12
CA SER A 242 -10.59 -4.10 -18.16
C SER A 242 -11.24 -5.04 -19.19
N LYS A 243 -10.49 -5.54 -20.18
CA LYS A 243 -11.02 -6.49 -21.18
C LYS A 243 -10.97 -7.93 -20.70
N LYS A 244 -10.00 -8.24 -19.85
CA LYS A 244 -9.82 -9.57 -19.27
C LYS A 244 -10.31 -9.65 -17.83
N ASP A 245 -10.71 -8.50 -17.27
CA ASP A 245 -11.09 -8.34 -15.86
C ASP A 245 -10.04 -8.93 -14.91
N SER A 246 -8.79 -8.55 -15.10
CA SER A 246 -7.70 -9.15 -14.32
C SER A 246 -6.49 -8.22 -14.19
N VAL A 247 -5.65 -8.49 -13.19
CA VAL A 247 -4.36 -7.86 -12.97
C VAL A 247 -3.27 -8.89 -12.66
N SER A 248 -2.04 -8.64 -13.07
CA SER A 248 -0.87 -9.44 -12.68
C SER A 248 -0.18 -8.80 -11.50
N LEU A 249 -0.03 -9.56 -10.41
CA LEU A 249 0.64 -9.15 -9.18
C LEU A 249 1.89 -9.97 -8.96
N LYS A 250 3.01 -9.33 -8.64
CA LYS A 250 4.20 -9.97 -8.10
C LYS A 250 4.08 -9.97 -6.58
N ILE A 251 3.80 -11.13 -5.98
CA ILE A 251 3.61 -11.29 -4.54
C ILE A 251 4.91 -11.74 -3.90
N TYR A 252 5.34 -11.06 -2.85
CA TYR A 252 6.60 -11.32 -2.17
C TYR A 252 6.44 -12.34 -1.04
N PHE A 253 6.23 -13.61 -1.42
CA PHE A 253 6.35 -14.75 -0.50
C PHE A 253 7.81 -15.02 -0.13
N THR A 254 8.71 -14.68 -1.05
CA THR A 254 10.17 -14.68 -0.95
C THR A 254 10.69 -13.36 -1.48
N ASP A 255 11.95 -13.09 -1.32
CA ASP A 255 12.59 -11.84 -1.76
C ASP A 255 12.46 -11.63 -3.28
N ASP A 256 12.51 -12.71 -4.08
CA ASP A 256 12.31 -12.64 -5.55
C ASP A 256 10.84 -12.42 -5.97
N GLY A 257 9.89 -12.70 -5.08
CA GLY A 257 8.46 -12.66 -5.38
C GLY A 257 7.98 -13.71 -6.39
N THR A 258 6.67 -13.87 -6.49
CA THR A 258 6.01 -14.81 -7.44
C THR A 258 4.86 -14.10 -8.14
N THR A 259 4.82 -14.17 -9.47
CA THR A 259 3.73 -13.56 -10.25
C THR A 259 2.47 -14.42 -10.20
N LYS A 260 1.36 -13.79 -9.90
CA LYS A 260 0.00 -14.35 -9.93
C LYS A 260 -0.92 -13.44 -10.73
N THR A 261 -1.85 -14.03 -11.48
CA THR A 261 -2.95 -13.30 -12.10
C THR A 261 -4.17 -13.37 -11.17
N VAL A 262 -4.81 -12.25 -10.97
CA VAL A 262 -5.98 -12.11 -10.11
C VAL A 262 -7.14 -11.61 -10.96
N ASP A 263 -8.29 -12.27 -10.86
CA ASP A 263 -9.51 -11.93 -11.58
C ASP A 263 -10.31 -10.89 -10.81
N GLY A 264 -10.87 -9.91 -11.52
CA GLY A 264 -11.65 -8.82 -10.94
C GLY A 264 -13.03 -9.22 -10.46
N GLU A 265 -13.56 -10.34 -10.98
CA GLU A 265 -14.83 -10.91 -10.49
C GLU A 265 -14.75 -11.32 -9.02
N ASP A 266 -13.55 -11.76 -8.58
CA ASP A 266 -13.32 -12.16 -7.19
C ASP A 266 -13.02 -10.97 -6.28
N LEU A 267 -12.41 -9.90 -6.81
CA LEU A 267 -11.88 -8.78 -6.05
C LEU A 267 -12.08 -7.43 -6.75
N ALA A 268 -12.34 -6.37 -6.00
CA ALA A 268 -12.51 -5.01 -6.54
C ALA A 268 -11.17 -4.37 -6.90
N ILE A 269 -10.65 -4.65 -8.10
CA ILE A 269 -9.28 -4.29 -8.53
C ILE A 269 -9.20 -3.29 -9.69
N SER A 270 -10.29 -2.66 -10.07
CA SER A 270 -10.41 -1.86 -11.31
C SER A 270 -9.54 -0.59 -11.38
N ASP A 271 -8.97 -0.14 -10.28
CA ASP A 271 -8.16 1.08 -10.17
C ASP A 271 -6.66 0.85 -9.98
N ILE A 272 -6.20 -0.40 -10.13
CA ILE A 272 -4.79 -0.76 -9.95
C ILE A 272 -3.97 -0.37 -11.17
N LYS A 273 -2.81 0.25 -10.93
CA LYS A 273 -1.84 0.69 -11.93
C LYS A 273 -0.55 -0.11 -11.85
N ASP A 274 0.18 -0.14 -12.96
CA ASP A 274 1.54 -0.70 -12.99
C ASP A 274 2.42 -0.03 -11.94
N GLY A 275 3.11 -0.84 -11.16
CA GLY A 275 3.96 -0.37 -10.08
C GLY A 275 3.26 -0.15 -8.73
N ASP A 276 1.93 -0.15 -8.64
CA ASP A 276 1.20 -0.01 -7.38
C ASP A 276 1.58 -1.12 -6.40
N PHE A 277 1.84 -0.73 -5.14
CA PHE A 277 1.99 -1.68 -4.05
C PHE A 277 0.65 -1.98 -3.39
N LEU A 278 0.47 -3.24 -3.04
CA LEU A 278 -0.78 -3.78 -2.52
C LEU A 278 -0.50 -4.75 -1.36
N LEU A 279 -1.41 -4.79 -0.41
CA LEU A 279 -1.47 -5.84 0.61
C LEU A 279 -2.36 -6.96 0.10
N VAL A 280 -1.91 -8.20 0.21
CA VAL A 280 -2.69 -9.36 -0.19
C VAL A 280 -2.67 -10.43 0.90
N THR A 281 -3.80 -11.13 1.07
CA THR A 281 -3.84 -12.42 1.75
C THR A 281 -3.93 -13.52 0.70
N TYR A 282 -3.30 -14.66 0.95
CA TYR A 282 -3.22 -15.76 -0.01
C TYR A 282 -3.53 -17.09 0.67
N SER A 283 -4.42 -17.89 0.08
CA SER A 283 -4.78 -19.20 0.60
C SER A 283 -4.02 -20.32 -0.12
N TYR A 284 -3.49 -21.24 0.68
CA TYR A 284 -2.86 -22.51 0.24
C TYR A 284 -3.74 -23.73 0.57
N MET A 285 -5.02 -23.53 0.82
CA MET A 285 -5.92 -24.66 1.08
C MET A 285 -5.94 -25.62 -0.11
N THR A 286 -6.01 -26.91 0.16
CA THR A 286 -6.03 -27.96 -0.88
C THR A 286 -7.15 -27.73 -1.89
N GLY A 287 -6.80 -27.59 -3.16
CA GLY A 287 -7.75 -27.28 -4.24
C GLY A 287 -8.04 -25.78 -4.42
N VAL A 288 -7.55 -24.93 -3.50
CA VAL A 288 -7.61 -23.49 -3.57
C VAL A 288 -6.16 -22.99 -3.52
N ASN A 289 -5.75 -22.10 -4.33
CA ASN A 289 -4.44 -21.43 -4.31
C ASN A 289 -4.63 -20.08 -4.96
N LYS A 290 -5.19 -19.13 -4.21
CA LYS A 290 -5.60 -17.84 -4.76
C LYS A 290 -5.36 -16.68 -3.80
N VAL A 291 -5.37 -15.49 -4.35
CA VAL A 291 -5.47 -14.26 -3.57
C VAL A 291 -6.90 -14.13 -3.04
N GLU A 292 -7.03 -13.94 -1.73
CA GLU A 292 -8.33 -13.84 -1.04
C GLU A 292 -8.74 -12.40 -0.78
N SER A 293 -7.77 -11.50 -0.64
CA SER A 293 -8.05 -10.07 -0.44
C SER A 293 -6.96 -9.20 -1.04
N ILE A 294 -7.34 -7.99 -1.42
CA ILE A 294 -6.44 -6.93 -1.87
C ILE A 294 -6.80 -5.64 -1.15
N ALA A 295 -5.79 -4.94 -0.64
CA ALA A 295 -5.91 -3.60 -0.06
C ALA A 295 -4.71 -2.74 -0.43
N LYS A 296 -4.83 -1.42 -0.32
CA LYS A 296 -3.67 -0.51 -0.44
C LYS A 296 -2.95 -0.43 0.89
N PRO A 297 -1.60 -0.51 0.92
CA PRO A 297 -0.83 -0.25 2.14
C PRO A 297 -0.92 1.23 2.52
N GLU A 298 -0.78 1.52 3.79
CA GLU A 298 -0.37 2.85 4.21
C GLU A 298 1.12 3.02 3.86
N ALA A 299 1.49 4.14 3.24
CA ALA A 299 2.85 4.43 2.87
C ALA A 299 3.40 5.62 3.66
N ILE A 300 4.64 5.49 4.14
CA ILE A 300 5.44 6.60 4.65
C ILE A 300 6.45 6.90 3.55
N GLU A 301 6.17 7.93 2.78
CA GLU A 301 6.91 8.26 1.56
C GLU A 301 8.05 9.25 1.84
N ASP A 302 9.06 9.24 0.97
CA ASP A 302 10.17 10.20 0.90
C ASP A 302 10.86 10.45 2.25
N SER A 303 11.03 9.41 3.05
CA SER A 303 11.53 9.53 4.42
C SER A 303 12.92 8.95 4.61
N ALA A 304 13.77 9.66 5.34
CA ALA A 304 15.03 9.12 5.81
C ALA A 304 14.80 8.17 6.99
N ILE A 305 15.54 7.07 7.04
CA ILE A 305 15.51 6.14 8.17
C ILE A 305 16.47 6.65 9.26
N ASP A 306 15.93 6.96 10.44
CA ASP A 306 16.71 7.44 11.59
C ASP A 306 17.54 6.34 12.24
N ALA A 307 16.98 5.13 12.32
CA ALA A 307 17.63 3.96 12.90
C ALA A 307 16.97 2.67 12.40
N PHE A 308 17.75 1.63 12.33
CA PHE A 308 17.34 0.27 11.98
C PHE A 308 17.89 -0.74 12.99
N LYS A 309 17.06 -1.70 13.34
CA LYS A 309 17.43 -2.84 14.18
C LYS A 309 16.96 -4.13 13.53
N SER A 310 17.89 -5.04 13.22
CA SER A 310 17.59 -6.37 12.69
C SER A 310 17.26 -7.40 13.77
N GLY A 311 16.78 -8.58 13.37
CA GLY A 311 16.57 -9.75 14.22
C GLY A 311 15.31 -9.66 15.11
N LYS A 312 15.31 -10.43 16.21
CA LYS A 312 14.15 -10.49 17.11
C LYS A 312 13.82 -9.12 17.69
N GLY A 313 12.60 -8.66 17.49
CA GLY A 313 12.15 -7.30 17.85
C GLY A 313 12.78 -6.23 16.98
N GLY A 314 13.08 -6.59 15.70
CA GLY A 314 13.52 -5.67 14.67
C GLY A 314 12.54 -4.53 14.44
N ASN A 315 13.07 -3.35 14.13
CA ASN A 315 12.26 -2.17 13.87
C ASN A 315 13.02 -1.16 13.00
N ILE A 316 12.24 -0.33 12.33
CA ILE A 316 12.71 0.87 11.63
C ILE A 316 12.20 2.09 12.39
N THR A 317 13.04 3.10 12.56
CA THR A 317 12.65 4.37 13.16
C THR A 317 12.65 5.44 12.08
N VAL A 318 11.53 6.15 11.92
CA VAL A 318 11.36 7.26 11.00
C VAL A 318 10.67 8.40 11.75
N GLY A 319 11.24 9.60 11.69
CA GLY A 319 10.72 10.78 12.39
C GLY A 319 10.55 10.58 13.90
N GLY A 320 11.39 9.74 14.52
CA GLY A 320 11.33 9.36 15.94
C GLY A 320 10.30 8.28 16.25
N THR A 321 9.43 7.86 15.32
CA THR A 321 8.47 6.77 15.49
C THR A 321 9.08 5.43 15.13
N LYS A 322 8.84 4.41 15.98
CA LYS A 322 9.33 3.04 15.76
C LYS A 322 8.25 2.17 15.16
N TYR A 323 8.57 1.55 14.03
CA TYR A 323 7.72 0.59 13.33
C TYR A 323 8.36 -0.80 13.42
N GLY A 324 7.64 -1.77 13.97
CA GLY A 324 8.07 -3.17 13.96
C GLY A 324 7.91 -3.77 12.57
N TYR A 325 8.63 -4.85 12.28
CA TYR A 325 8.47 -5.59 11.03
C TYR A 325 7.30 -6.55 11.08
N ASN A 326 6.51 -6.60 9.98
CA ASN A 326 5.62 -7.72 9.70
C ASN A 326 6.45 -9.01 9.56
N LYS A 327 5.95 -10.12 10.08
CA LYS A 327 6.63 -11.42 10.03
C LYS A 327 6.84 -11.93 8.60
N ALA A 328 5.92 -11.62 7.71
CA ALA A 328 5.97 -12.02 6.29
C ALA A 328 6.72 -11.01 5.41
N ALA A 329 7.29 -9.93 5.98
CA ALA A 329 8.05 -8.95 5.23
C ALA A 329 9.24 -9.61 4.51
N LYS A 330 9.28 -9.48 3.18
CA LYS A 330 10.29 -10.04 2.29
C LYS A 330 10.83 -9.04 1.28
N TYR A 331 10.04 -7.99 1.01
CA TYR A 331 10.45 -6.97 0.07
C TYR A 331 11.52 -6.09 0.70
N ASP A 332 12.67 -6.02 0.06
CA ASP A 332 13.76 -5.12 0.37
C ASP A 332 14.54 -5.40 1.68
N ALA A 333 14.63 -6.67 2.07
CA ALA A 333 15.55 -7.07 3.11
C ALA A 333 17.01 -6.68 2.77
N ASP A 334 17.38 -6.72 1.48
CA ASP A 334 18.74 -6.47 0.99
C ASP A 334 19.20 -5.02 1.22
N VAL A 335 18.34 -4.03 1.00
CA VAL A 335 18.67 -2.60 1.19
C VAL A 335 19.09 -2.30 2.62
N LEU A 336 18.40 -2.90 3.59
CA LEU A 336 18.70 -2.71 5.02
C LEU A 336 19.78 -3.67 5.51
N GLU A 337 19.96 -4.81 4.85
CA GLU A 337 21.04 -5.75 5.15
C GLU A 337 22.40 -5.20 4.73
N ASP A 338 22.50 -4.54 3.59
CA ASP A 338 23.71 -3.84 3.15
C ASP A 338 24.15 -2.76 4.15
N TYR A 339 23.20 -2.07 4.78
CA TYR A 339 23.52 -1.14 5.86
C TYR A 339 24.10 -1.83 7.09
N THR A 340 23.62 -3.01 7.46
CA THR A 340 24.06 -3.74 8.67
C THR A 340 25.35 -4.51 8.46
N THR A 341 25.67 -4.90 7.23
CA THR A 341 26.86 -5.71 6.87
C THR A 341 28.00 -4.89 6.29
N SER A 342 27.72 -3.70 5.78
CA SER A 342 28.71 -2.83 5.16
C SER A 342 29.61 -2.16 6.20
N THR A 343 30.90 -2.41 6.11
CA THR A 343 31.95 -1.56 6.71
C THR A 343 32.13 -0.25 5.93
N GLY A 344 31.28 0.01 4.95
CA GLY A 344 31.28 1.17 4.07
C GLY A 344 30.20 2.18 4.47
N SER A 345 30.51 3.34 4.41
CA SER A 345 30.05 4.68 4.64
C SER A 345 28.64 5.10 4.17
N THR A 346 27.72 4.22 3.86
CA THR A 346 26.36 4.63 3.50
C THR A 346 25.55 4.93 4.77
N ASN A 347 25.15 6.17 4.93
CA ASN A 347 24.33 6.60 6.04
C ASN A 347 22.86 6.53 5.60
N LEU A 348 22.04 5.78 6.31
CA LEU A 348 20.60 5.67 6.04
C LEU A 348 19.88 7.01 5.92
N LYS A 349 20.43 8.05 6.57
CA LYS A 349 19.86 9.41 6.52
C LYS A 349 20.16 10.16 5.23
N ASP A 350 21.08 9.66 4.43
CA ASP A 350 21.45 10.27 3.14
C ASP A 350 20.64 9.67 1.97
N ILE A 351 19.80 8.68 2.27
CA ILE A 351 18.95 7.98 1.31
C ILE A 351 17.48 8.17 1.73
N THR A 352 16.62 8.31 0.75
CA THR A 352 15.17 8.42 0.95
C THR A 352 14.51 7.07 0.69
N TYR A 353 13.55 6.72 1.52
CA TYR A 353 12.84 5.45 1.46
C TYR A 353 11.32 5.64 1.50
N ASN A 354 10.61 4.74 0.86
CA ASN A 354 9.20 4.50 1.09
C ASN A 354 9.04 3.26 1.98
N LEU A 355 8.33 3.40 3.09
CA LEU A 355 7.96 2.29 3.94
C LEU A 355 6.48 1.96 3.70
N TYR A 356 6.19 0.70 3.46
CA TYR A 356 4.83 0.20 3.32
C TYR A 356 4.43 -0.51 4.60
N LEU A 357 3.27 -0.12 5.15
CA LEU A 357 2.73 -0.66 6.38
C LEU A 357 1.55 -1.60 6.07
N ASP A 358 1.45 -2.68 6.82
CA ASP A 358 0.26 -3.52 6.83
C ASP A 358 -0.90 -2.84 7.57
N GLN A 359 -2.07 -3.48 7.57
CA GLN A 359 -3.27 -2.98 8.23
C GLN A 359 -3.15 -2.84 9.76
N TYR A 360 -2.07 -3.37 10.35
CA TYR A 360 -1.78 -3.28 11.79
C TYR A 360 -0.64 -2.31 12.11
N GLY A 361 -0.10 -1.63 11.10
CA GLY A 361 0.96 -0.65 11.25
C GLY A 361 2.38 -1.24 11.33
N TYR A 362 2.58 -2.49 10.90
CA TYR A 362 3.92 -3.10 10.80
C TYR A 362 4.50 -2.90 9.41
N VAL A 363 5.81 -2.65 9.35
CA VAL A 363 6.50 -2.53 8.06
C VAL A 363 6.51 -3.88 7.35
N ILE A 364 5.94 -3.92 6.16
CA ILE A 364 5.87 -5.10 5.30
C ILE A 364 6.79 -5.00 4.08
N GLY A 365 7.26 -3.80 3.76
CA GLY A 365 8.23 -3.56 2.71
C GLY A 365 8.90 -2.20 2.86
N VAL A 366 10.11 -2.11 2.34
CA VAL A 366 10.90 -0.88 2.27
C VAL A 366 11.41 -0.75 0.85
N GLU A 367 11.21 0.38 0.22
CA GLU A 367 11.71 0.71 -1.10
C GLU A 367 12.70 1.87 -0.94
N GLU A 368 13.92 1.70 -1.45
CA GLU A 368 14.79 2.84 -1.66
C GLU A 368 14.12 3.68 -2.76
N VAL A 369 13.72 4.88 -2.40
CA VAL A 369 13.38 5.86 -3.42
C VAL A 369 14.71 6.25 -4.00
N ASP A 370 14.97 5.82 -5.24
CA ASP A 370 16.03 6.45 -6.01
C ASP A 370 15.85 7.94 -5.80
N ALA A 371 16.71 8.53 -4.96
CA ALA A 371 16.74 9.95 -4.81
C ALA A 371 16.69 10.46 -6.23
N VAL A 372 15.67 11.22 -6.59
CA VAL A 372 15.66 11.90 -7.88
C VAL A 372 16.96 12.65 -7.84
N ASP A 373 17.99 12.08 -8.50
CA ASP A 373 19.34 12.61 -8.42
C ASP A 373 19.18 14.07 -8.72
N THR A 374 19.30 14.90 -7.69
CA THR A 374 19.15 16.33 -7.81
C THR A 374 20.37 16.78 -8.57
N TYR A 375 20.18 17.07 -9.84
CA TYR A 375 21.25 17.46 -10.74
C TYR A 375 21.43 18.95 -10.77
N VAL A 376 22.68 19.35 -10.79
CA VAL A 376 23.09 20.75 -10.93
C VAL A 376 24.20 20.87 -11.97
N PHE A 377 24.07 21.86 -12.80
CA PHE A 377 25.13 22.25 -13.75
C PHE A 377 25.98 23.35 -13.15
N ILE A 378 27.27 23.08 -12.97
CA ILE A 378 28.22 24.05 -12.43
C ILE A 378 28.94 24.73 -13.59
N THR A 379 28.74 26.03 -13.74
CA THR A 379 29.40 26.83 -14.78
C THR A 379 30.81 27.24 -14.37
N GLY A 380 31.03 27.53 -13.09
CA GLY A 380 32.33 27.93 -12.55
C GLY A 380 32.38 27.76 -11.04
N ILE A 381 33.61 27.69 -10.52
CA ILE A 381 33.89 27.56 -9.08
C ILE A 381 34.93 28.62 -8.70
N ASP A 382 34.70 29.34 -7.60
CA ASP A 382 35.66 30.30 -7.04
C ASP A 382 36.21 29.77 -5.71
N PHE A 383 37.53 29.65 -5.66
CA PHE A 383 38.27 29.30 -4.44
C PHE A 383 38.72 30.59 -3.76
N SER A 384 37.90 31.11 -2.85
CA SER A 384 38.33 32.21 -2.00
C SER A 384 39.36 31.72 -0.99
N TYR A 385 40.63 31.89 -1.27
CA TYR A 385 41.70 31.54 -0.34
C TYR A 385 41.73 32.52 0.83
N SER A 386 41.20 32.13 1.98
CA SER A 386 41.59 32.73 3.25
C SER A 386 42.67 31.88 3.91
N SER A 387 43.59 32.52 4.64
CA SER A 387 44.66 31.82 5.38
C SER A 387 44.16 30.91 6.52
N LEU A 388 42.88 30.92 6.81
CA LEU A 388 42.16 30.03 7.70
C LEU A 388 41.47 29.01 6.80
N ALA A 389 41.81 27.73 6.95
CA ALA A 389 41.35 26.63 6.13
C ALA A 389 39.86 26.73 5.76
N THR A 390 39.58 27.15 4.54
CA THR A 390 38.22 27.32 4.03
C THR A 390 37.68 25.93 3.73
N LYS A 391 36.63 25.55 4.44
CA LYS A 391 35.99 24.25 4.25
C LYS A 391 35.08 24.22 3.02
N ASN A 392 34.67 25.38 2.53
CA ASN A 392 33.72 25.52 1.41
C ASN A 392 34.31 26.40 0.33
N VAL A 393 33.82 26.25 -0.89
CA VAL A 393 34.08 27.09 -2.05
C VAL A 393 32.75 27.62 -2.58
N THR A 394 32.74 28.70 -3.37
CA THR A 394 31.52 29.16 -4.04
C THR A 394 31.49 28.67 -5.48
N ALA A 395 30.30 28.31 -5.95
CA ALA A 395 30.07 27.87 -7.32
C ALA A 395 28.85 28.55 -7.95
N ASN A 396 28.95 28.83 -9.25
CA ASN A 396 27.81 29.27 -10.04
C ASN A 396 27.05 28.02 -10.52
N ALA A 397 25.84 27.84 -10.03
CA ALA A 397 25.01 26.68 -10.24
C ALA A 397 23.76 27.01 -11.06
N ILE A 398 23.41 26.11 -11.97
CA ILE A 398 22.15 26.11 -12.72
C ILE A 398 21.42 24.82 -12.37
N PHE A 399 20.19 24.94 -11.85
CA PHE A 399 19.35 23.83 -11.45
C PHE A 399 18.44 23.37 -12.59
N THR A 400 17.87 22.18 -12.45
CA THR A 400 16.99 21.56 -13.46
C THR A 400 15.69 22.33 -13.68
N ASP A 401 15.30 23.21 -12.75
CA ASP A 401 14.17 24.14 -12.91
C ASP A 401 14.54 25.42 -13.69
N GLY A 402 15.80 25.55 -14.11
CA GLY A 402 16.33 26.72 -14.82
C GLY A 402 16.83 27.85 -13.92
N THR A 403 16.68 27.71 -12.60
CA THR A 403 17.19 28.73 -11.68
C THR A 403 18.72 28.76 -11.66
N SER A 404 19.29 29.97 -11.62
CA SER A 404 20.72 30.18 -11.49
C SER A 404 21.02 30.90 -10.19
N LYS A 405 21.92 30.35 -9.39
CA LYS A 405 22.39 31.01 -8.15
C LYS A 405 23.84 30.67 -7.83
N VAL A 406 24.47 31.51 -7.03
CA VAL A 406 25.75 31.20 -6.38
C VAL A 406 25.46 30.37 -5.14
N ILE A 407 26.15 29.23 -5.00
CA ILE A 407 25.99 28.29 -3.89
C ILE A 407 27.32 28.09 -3.17
N ASP A 408 27.24 27.80 -1.88
CA ASP A 408 28.39 27.35 -1.10
C ASP A 408 28.54 25.83 -1.28
N VAL A 409 29.70 25.37 -1.73
CA VAL A 409 29.99 23.98 -2.00
C VAL A 409 31.09 23.48 -1.06
N LYS A 410 30.90 22.28 -0.53
CA LYS A 410 31.89 21.59 0.30
C LYS A 410 33.14 21.32 -0.52
N ASN A 411 34.30 21.80 -0.04
CA ASN A 411 35.58 21.57 -0.69
C ASN A 411 36.12 20.16 -0.35
N ASP A 412 35.53 19.15 -0.96
CA ASP A 412 35.87 17.74 -0.78
C ASP A 412 36.71 17.19 -1.95
N ASP A 413 36.82 15.88 -2.02
CA ASP A 413 37.65 15.21 -3.02
C ASP A 413 37.10 15.36 -4.45
N THR A 414 35.77 15.47 -4.62
CA THR A 414 35.12 15.75 -5.92
C THR A 414 35.58 17.12 -6.46
N ILE A 415 35.56 18.15 -5.65
CA ILE A 415 35.99 19.49 -6.04
C ILE A 415 37.50 19.55 -6.28
N LYS A 416 38.29 18.88 -5.46
CA LYS A 416 39.74 18.78 -5.64
C LYS A 416 40.15 18.04 -6.90
N ALA A 417 39.40 17.01 -7.29
CA ALA A 417 39.62 16.22 -8.50
C ALA A 417 39.50 17.06 -9.79
N LEU A 418 38.74 18.17 -9.76
CA LEU A 418 38.61 19.07 -10.91
C LEU A 418 39.93 19.79 -11.26
N ASN A 419 40.89 19.83 -10.33
CA ASN A 419 42.23 20.38 -10.51
C ASN A 419 42.24 21.78 -11.15
N LEU A 420 41.38 22.66 -10.65
CA LEU A 420 41.18 24.02 -11.18
C LEU A 420 42.31 24.98 -10.71
N THR A 421 43.37 25.06 -11.51
CA THR A 421 44.60 25.80 -11.13
C THR A 421 44.66 27.21 -11.69
N THR A 422 43.76 27.61 -12.58
CA THR A 422 43.75 28.91 -13.21
C THR A 422 42.37 29.56 -13.12
N ASN A 423 42.31 30.92 -13.08
CA ASN A 423 41.04 31.65 -13.10
C ASN A 423 40.16 31.26 -14.30
N ALA A 424 40.76 30.97 -15.44
CA ALA A 424 40.04 30.52 -16.63
C ALA A 424 39.44 29.11 -16.46
N ALA A 425 40.16 28.20 -15.81
CA ALA A 425 39.65 26.87 -15.49
C ALA A 425 38.51 26.96 -14.46
N MET A 426 38.66 27.80 -13.46
CA MET A 426 37.62 28.05 -12.43
C MET A 426 36.34 28.65 -13.02
N ALA A 427 36.46 29.55 -14.00
CA ALA A 427 35.31 30.23 -14.62
C ALA A 427 34.57 29.39 -15.67
N THR A 428 35.10 28.23 -16.05
CA THR A 428 34.56 27.42 -17.17
C THR A 428 34.54 25.92 -16.86
N VAL A 429 34.00 25.57 -15.71
CA VAL A 429 33.81 24.14 -15.31
C VAL A 429 32.86 23.46 -16.28
N ASN A 430 31.68 24.03 -16.49
CA ASN A 430 30.66 23.54 -17.45
C ASN A 430 30.42 22.03 -17.35
N GLN A 431 30.07 21.56 -16.15
CA GLN A 431 29.89 20.12 -15.88
C GLN A 431 28.67 19.89 -14.99
N TRP A 432 27.99 18.78 -15.24
CA TRP A 432 26.92 18.28 -14.40
C TRP A 432 27.46 17.54 -13.19
N PHE A 433 26.77 17.71 -12.05
CA PHE A 433 26.98 16.99 -10.80
C PHE A 433 25.64 16.56 -10.22
N THR A 434 25.65 15.50 -9.44
CA THR A 434 24.61 15.29 -8.43
C THR A 434 24.90 16.19 -7.25
N TYR A 435 23.88 16.50 -6.43
CA TYR A 435 24.11 17.28 -5.21
C TYR A 435 23.21 16.86 -4.07
N THR A 436 23.70 17.04 -2.86
CA THR A 436 22.92 17.09 -1.63
C THR A 436 23.15 18.44 -0.95
N VAL A 437 22.18 18.90 -0.14
CA VAL A 437 22.30 20.16 0.60
C VAL A 437 22.03 19.89 2.08
N ASN A 438 22.90 20.41 2.95
CA ASN A 438 22.73 20.27 4.39
C ASN A 438 21.88 21.43 4.98
N SER A 439 21.55 21.33 6.27
CA SER A 439 20.76 22.33 6.99
C SER A 439 21.39 23.74 7.07
N SER A 440 22.63 23.90 6.62
CA SER A 440 23.36 25.19 6.56
C SER A 440 23.50 25.71 5.13
N ASP A 441 22.70 25.21 4.18
CA ASP A 441 22.74 25.53 2.75
C ASP A 441 24.11 25.28 2.07
N VAL A 442 24.89 24.34 2.59
CA VAL A 442 26.15 23.93 1.95
C VAL A 442 25.87 22.68 1.10
N TYR A 443 26.24 22.77 -0.17
CA TYR A 443 26.07 21.76 -1.18
C TYR A 443 27.26 20.78 -1.19
N THR A 444 27.00 19.49 -1.24
CA THR A 444 27.99 18.47 -1.53
C THR A 444 27.76 18.00 -2.96
N LEU A 445 28.76 18.11 -3.83
CA LEU A 445 28.66 17.68 -5.23
C LEU A 445 29.17 16.25 -5.39
N GLY A 446 28.47 15.45 -6.16
CA GLY A 446 28.84 14.08 -6.52
C GLY A 446 29.17 13.96 -8.02
N GLU A 447 30.18 13.18 -8.37
CA GLU A 447 30.47 12.87 -9.77
C GLU A 447 29.38 11.98 -10.37
N ILE A 448 29.01 12.27 -11.61
CA ILE A 448 28.13 11.40 -12.38
C ILE A 448 29.00 10.31 -13.00
N SER A 449 28.92 9.09 -12.50
CA SER A 449 29.71 7.97 -12.97
C SER A 449 29.22 7.44 -14.33
N ASP A 450 30.14 6.85 -15.10
CA ASP A 450 29.79 6.13 -16.35
C ASP A 450 28.81 4.97 -16.08
N THR A 451 28.79 4.41 -14.88
CA THR A 451 27.90 3.35 -14.46
C THR A 451 26.45 3.85 -14.35
N MET A 452 26.25 5.06 -13.81
CA MET A 452 24.93 5.71 -13.82
C MET A 452 24.44 5.98 -15.25
N GLN A 453 25.35 6.26 -16.17
CA GLN A 453 25.03 6.52 -17.57
C GLN A 453 24.76 5.24 -18.39
N SER A 454 25.23 4.07 -17.95
CA SER A 454 25.19 2.82 -18.71
C SER A 454 24.17 1.79 -18.21
N ASN A 455 23.64 1.92 -17.00
CA ASN A 455 22.73 0.94 -16.42
C ASN A 455 21.31 1.08 -17.02
N LYS A 456 21.06 0.33 -18.09
CA LYS A 456 19.79 0.37 -18.85
C LYS A 456 18.61 -0.30 -18.14
N ASN A 457 18.86 -1.02 -17.05
CA ASN A 457 17.86 -1.86 -16.37
C ASN A 457 17.53 -1.36 -14.96
N ALA A 458 18.18 -0.28 -14.47
CA ALA A 458 17.85 0.29 -13.18
C ALA A 458 16.51 1.03 -13.27
N THR A 459 15.62 0.73 -12.37
CA THR A 459 14.44 1.55 -12.09
C THR A 459 14.95 2.94 -11.69
N GLY A 460 14.49 4.01 -12.35
CA GLY A 460 15.03 5.35 -12.09
C GLY A 460 16.27 5.73 -12.92
N TYR A 461 16.54 4.99 -14.00
CA TYR A 461 17.65 5.33 -14.89
C TYR A 461 17.58 6.78 -15.37
N THR A 462 18.51 7.60 -14.92
CA THR A 462 18.68 8.98 -15.37
C THR A 462 19.90 9.06 -16.25
N LYS A 463 19.72 9.45 -17.50
CA LYS A 463 20.80 9.73 -18.40
C LYS A 463 20.97 11.24 -18.54
N ILE A 464 22.15 11.74 -18.14
CA ILE A 464 22.54 13.10 -18.42
C ILE A 464 23.35 13.12 -19.69
N ALA A 465 22.97 13.96 -20.62
CA ALA A 465 23.73 14.21 -21.83
C ALA A 465 23.95 15.71 -21.98
N GLN A 466 25.18 16.07 -22.23
CA GLN A 466 25.59 17.41 -22.58
C GLN A 466 26.02 17.41 -24.05
N GLY A 467 25.46 18.31 -24.83
CA GLY A 467 25.81 18.40 -26.24
C GLY A 467 25.35 19.70 -26.86
N THR A 468 25.88 19.99 -28.04
CA THR A 468 25.43 21.10 -28.85
C THR A 468 24.39 20.57 -29.83
N VAL A 469 23.15 21.01 -29.70
CA VAL A 469 22.07 20.68 -30.60
C VAL A 469 22.28 21.48 -31.90
N GLY A 470 22.39 20.83 -33.04
CA GLY A 470 22.28 21.50 -34.33
C GLY A 470 23.56 21.68 -35.14
N ALA A 471 24.47 20.73 -35.18
CA ALA A 471 25.41 20.66 -36.31
C ALA A 471 24.83 19.74 -37.38
N ALA A 472 24.05 20.29 -38.28
CA ALA A 472 23.73 19.61 -39.53
C ALA A 472 24.98 19.41 -40.33
N THR A 473 25.13 18.26 -40.98
CA THR A 473 26.27 17.98 -41.88
C THR A 473 26.13 18.84 -43.12
N VAL A 474 26.99 19.81 -43.26
CA VAL A 474 27.20 20.45 -44.55
C VAL A 474 28.57 19.99 -45.03
N ASN A 475 28.61 19.29 -46.16
CA ASN A 475 29.82 18.82 -46.84
C ASN A 475 30.68 17.79 -46.07
N GLY A 476 30.08 16.79 -45.44
CA GLY A 476 30.79 15.59 -45.00
C GLY A 476 31.60 15.69 -43.70
N ASN A 477 31.70 16.84 -43.07
CA ASN A 477 32.39 17.04 -41.80
C ASN A 477 31.36 17.35 -40.66
N THR A 478 30.98 16.34 -39.92
CA THR A 478 30.09 16.48 -38.77
C THR A 478 30.84 16.24 -37.49
N THR A 479 30.82 17.20 -36.58
CA THR A 479 31.33 17.04 -35.22
C THR A 479 30.27 16.64 -34.22
N THR A 480 28.99 16.94 -34.51
CA THR A 480 27.84 16.58 -33.65
C THR A 480 26.63 16.38 -34.54
N ARG A 481 25.89 15.30 -34.34
CA ARG A 481 24.67 15.03 -35.07
C ARG A 481 23.52 14.93 -34.09
N THR A 482 22.48 15.72 -34.32
CA THR A 482 21.19 15.54 -33.67
C THR A 482 20.28 14.79 -34.63
N GLU A 483 19.83 13.61 -34.24
CA GLU A 483 18.78 12.94 -34.96
C GLU A 483 17.45 13.29 -34.31
N ILE A 484 16.65 14.05 -35.04
CA ILE A 484 15.27 14.32 -34.67
C ILE A 484 14.46 13.12 -35.20
N ASN A 485 14.05 12.24 -34.33
CA ASN A 485 13.12 11.19 -34.65
C ASN A 485 11.71 11.72 -34.45
N LYS A 486 10.71 11.26 -35.26
CA LYS A 486 9.29 11.67 -35.18
C LYS A 486 8.65 11.60 -33.78
N LYS A 487 9.35 11.00 -32.81
CA LYS A 487 8.86 10.83 -31.44
C LYS A 487 9.77 11.35 -30.34
N ASN A 488 11.08 11.49 -30.56
CA ASN A 488 12.02 11.85 -29.49
C ASN A 488 13.18 12.66 -30.06
N ILE A 489 13.58 13.72 -29.36
CA ILE A 489 14.85 14.39 -29.62
C ILE A 489 15.96 13.54 -29.05
N SER A 490 16.93 13.16 -29.89
CA SER A 490 18.14 12.48 -29.46
C SER A 490 19.33 13.43 -29.49
N LEU A 491 20.10 13.44 -28.42
CA LEU A 491 21.40 14.11 -28.39
C LEU A 491 22.47 13.10 -28.77
N ALA A 492 23.30 13.46 -29.76
CA ALA A 492 24.43 12.65 -30.17
C ALA A 492 25.73 13.39 -29.90
N THR A 493 26.60 12.82 -29.09
CA THR A 493 27.97 13.29 -28.89
C THR A 493 28.94 12.39 -29.62
N LYS A 494 29.86 12.99 -30.38
CA LYS A 494 30.89 12.24 -31.11
C LYS A 494 31.99 11.80 -30.14
N ASN A 495 32.21 10.49 -30.05
CA ASN A 495 33.34 9.91 -29.36
C ASN A 495 34.22 9.19 -30.37
N GLY A 496 35.29 9.83 -30.83
CA GLY A 496 36.13 9.30 -31.92
C GLY A 496 35.35 9.13 -33.23
N SER A 497 35.17 7.90 -33.68
CA SER A 497 34.38 7.54 -34.87
C SER A 497 32.94 7.14 -34.56
N SER A 498 32.57 7.04 -33.29
CA SER A 498 31.26 6.58 -32.83
C SER A 498 30.45 7.75 -32.27
N PHE A 499 29.11 7.54 -32.20
CA PHE A 499 28.20 8.49 -31.58
C PHE A 499 27.53 7.83 -30.37
N ASN A 500 27.50 8.55 -29.28
CA ASN A 500 26.68 8.23 -28.12
C ASN A 500 25.35 8.97 -28.20
N TYR A 501 24.25 8.25 -28.09
CA TYR A 501 22.90 8.80 -28.19
C TYR A 501 22.24 8.83 -26.82
N ALA A 502 21.53 9.92 -26.55
CA ALA A 502 20.60 10.04 -25.45
C ALA A 502 19.20 10.36 -26.01
N TYR A 503 18.20 9.66 -25.51
CA TYR A 503 16.81 9.83 -25.93
C TYR A 503 16.00 10.40 -24.78
N GLY A 504 15.16 11.40 -25.06
CA GLY A 504 14.26 11.95 -24.06
C GLY A 504 13.02 11.06 -23.84
N ASN A 505 12.43 11.18 -22.67
CA ASN A 505 11.14 10.60 -22.29
C ASN A 505 10.25 11.68 -21.67
N ASP A 506 9.07 11.30 -21.17
CA ASP A 506 8.11 12.26 -20.60
C ASP A 506 8.65 13.02 -19.38
N ALA A 507 9.62 12.47 -18.66
CA ALA A 507 10.27 13.08 -17.50
C ALA A 507 11.54 13.88 -17.87
N THR A 508 11.96 13.90 -19.13
CA THR A 508 13.20 14.57 -19.55
C THR A 508 13.07 16.08 -19.44
N VAL A 509 14.05 16.70 -18.78
CA VAL A 509 14.17 18.16 -18.68
C VAL A 509 15.24 18.64 -19.66
N TYR A 510 14.88 19.60 -20.49
CA TYR A 510 15.77 20.26 -21.45
C TYR A 510 16.02 21.69 -21.01
N LEU A 511 17.29 22.04 -20.82
CA LEU A 511 17.73 23.40 -20.54
C LEU A 511 18.36 23.99 -21.80
N SER A 512 17.81 25.07 -22.30
CA SER A 512 18.40 25.88 -23.36
C SER A 512 19.11 27.07 -22.75
N ALA A 513 20.37 27.30 -23.12
CA ALA A 513 21.21 28.34 -22.53
C ALA A 513 21.79 29.27 -23.58
N ASN A 514 21.81 30.56 -23.24
CA ASN A 514 22.55 31.56 -23.97
C ASN A 514 24.04 31.45 -23.63
N VAL A 515 24.88 31.33 -24.64
CA VAL A 515 26.31 31.13 -24.45
C VAL A 515 27.14 32.25 -25.07
N ASP A 516 28.28 32.53 -24.45
CA ASP A 516 29.30 33.40 -24.98
C ASP A 516 30.61 32.64 -25.16
N LYS A 517 31.48 33.15 -26.02
CA LYS A 517 32.82 32.60 -26.20
C LYS A 517 33.82 33.49 -25.54
N VAL A 518 34.48 33.02 -24.53
CA VAL A 518 35.54 33.72 -23.83
C VAL A 518 36.91 33.16 -24.25
N ARG A 519 37.79 34.02 -24.67
CA ARG A 519 39.16 33.63 -24.98
C ARG A 519 39.95 33.52 -23.66
N VAL A 520 40.38 32.29 -23.33
CA VAL A 520 41.05 31.94 -22.06
C VAL A 520 42.57 32.06 -22.16
N ASP A 521 43.11 31.85 -23.37
CA ASP A 521 44.53 32.05 -23.70
C ASP A 521 44.70 32.36 -25.19
N SER A 522 45.95 32.44 -25.66
CA SER A 522 46.26 32.78 -27.06
C SER A 522 45.70 31.79 -28.09
N THR A 523 45.36 30.58 -27.67
CA THR A 523 44.95 29.49 -28.55
C THR A 523 43.60 28.87 -28.18
N THR A 524 43.13 29.11 -26.95
CA THR A 524 41.95 28.41 -26.39
C THR A 524 40.80 29.40 -26.21
N THR A 525 39.65 29.05 -26.79
CA THR A 525 38.38 29.74 -26.53
C THR A 525 37.46 28.75 -25.84
N LYS A 526 36.85 29.15 -24.72
CA LYS A 526 35.88 28.36 -24.00
C LYS A 526 34.49 28.99 -24.06
N VAL A 527 33.48 28.15 -23.94
CA VAL A 527 32.08 28.58 -23.89
C VAL A 527 31.73 28.91 -22.44
N VAL A 528 31.10 30.05 -22.25
CA VAL A 528 30.56 30.51 -20.95
C VAL A 528 29.05 30.61 -21.09
N ILE A 529 28.33 29.99 -20.19
CA ILE A 529 26.87 30.12 -20.11
C ILE A 529 26.54 31.41 -19.42
N LYS A 530 25.73 32.27 -20.05
CA LYS A 530 25.30 33.55 -19.50
C LYS A 530 24.05 33.42 -18.66
N ASP A 531 23.03 32.79 -19.23
CA ASP A 531 21.72 32.60 -18.62
C ASP A 531 21.01 31.40 -19.26
N ILE A 532 19.94 30.97 -18.63
CA ILE A 532 19.03 29.98 -19.19
C ILE A 532 17.93 30.69 -19.98
N ASP A 533 17.84 30.39 -21.24
CA ASP A 533 16.84 30.93 -22.15
C ASP A 533 15.45 30.27 -21.94
N SER A 534 15.44 28.96 -21.84
CA SER A 534 14.20 28.22 -21.61
C SER A 534 14.42 26.89 -20.92
N VAL A 535 13.38 26.45 -20.19
CA VAL A 535 13.26 25.11 -19.60
C VAL A 535 12.03 24.44 -20.22
N THR A 536 12.20 23.22 -20.74
CA THR A 536 11.09 22.43 -21.27
C THR A 536 11.18 21.02 -20.76
N THR A 537 10.03 20.41 -20.47
CA THR A 537 9.92 19.03 -19.97
C THR A 537 9.10 18.17 -20.94
N GLY A 538 9.33 16.86 -20.90
CA GLY A 538 8.58 15.88 -21.66
C GLY A 538 9.12 15.62 -23.06
N VAL A 539 8.42 14.76 -23.79
CA VAL A 539 8.76 14.44 -25.19
C VAL A 539 8.38 15.59 -26.10
N LYS A 540 9.37 16.25 -26.71
CA LYS A 540 9.08 17.21 -27.79
C LYS A 540 8.74 16.45 -29.07
N ASN A 541 7.47 16.50 -29.46
CA ASN A 541 7.05 16.10 -30.81
C ASN A 541 7.40 17.26 -31.77
N VAL A 542 8.49 17.10 -32.52
CA VAL A 542 8.81 17.99 -33.62
C VAL A 542 8.32 17.33 -34.91
N ASP A 543 7.35 17.94 -35.57
CA ASP A 543 6.93 17.48 -36.89
C ASP A 543 7.92 17.99 -37.95
N ILE A 544 8.93 17.17 -38.19
CA ILE A 544 9.95 17.46 -39.20
C ILE A 544 9.46 17.30 -40.65
N SER A 545 8.26 16.79 -40.86
CA SER A 545 7.73 16.60 -42.22
C SER A 545 7.41 17.90 -42.91
N THR A 546 7.22 18.98 -42.16
CA THR A 546 6.89 20.33 -42.66
C THR A 546 8.02 21.33 -42.51
N MET A 547 9.14 20.96 -41.85
CA MET A 547 10.26 21.87 -41.64
C MET A 547 11.23 21.86 -42.82
N THR A 548 11.65 23.04 -43.24
CA THR A 548 12.80 23.19 -44.14
C THR A 548 14.09 22.86 -43.38
N GLN A 549 15.17 22.53 -44.12
CA GLN A 549 16.47 22.24 -43.52
C GLN A 549 17.01 23.43 -42.68
N ALA A 550 16.69 24.65 -43.10
CA ALA A 550 17.08 25.87 -42.37
C ALA A 550 16.31 26.03 -41.06
N GLU A 551 15.01 25.70 -41.05
CA GLU A 551 14.18 25.71 -39.83
C GLU A 551 14.58 24.60 -38.87
N MET A 552 14.88 23.38 -39.36
CA MET A 552 15.44 22.32 -38.51
C MET A 552 16.74 22.71 -37.83
N VAL A 553 17.62 23.41 -38.55
CA VAL A 553 18.89 23.92 -38.02
C VAL A 553 18.67 25.07 -37.03
N ALA A 554 17.69 25.92 -37.28
CA ALA A 554 17.34 27.02 -36.39
C ALA A 554 16.70 26.51 -35.09
N ASP A 555 15.74 25.56 -35.19
CA ASP A 555 15.08 24.95 -34.04
C ASP A 555 16.06 24.10 -33.21
N ALA A 556 16.96 23.39 -33.88
CA ALA A 556 18.02 22.63 -33.23
C ALA A 556 19.07 23.54 -32.56
N LYS A 557 19.19 24.79 -32.93
CA LYS A 557 20.05 25.79 -32.28
C LYS A 557 19.37 26.47 -31.11
N ALA A 558 18.05 26.48 -31.11
CA ALA A 558 17.23 27.11 -30.09
C ALA A 558 16.86 26.16 -28.94
N SER A 559 17.16 24.87 -29.05
CA SER A 559 16.84 23.87 -28.03
C SER A 559 18.05 23.38 -27.23
#